data_2422059c1022c61b7da3baec9aac0997
#
_entry.id   2422059c1022c61b7da3baec9aac0997
#
_cell.length_a   1.000
_cell.length_b   1.000
_cell.length_c   1.000
_cell.angle_alpha   90.00
_cell.angle_beta   90.00
_cell.angle_gamma   90.00
#
_symmetry.space_group_name_H-M   'P 1'
#
loop_
_entity.id
_entity.type
_entity.pdbx_description
1 polymer ?
#
loop_
_entity_poly.entity_id
_entity_poly.type
_entity_poly.pdbx_seq_one_letter_code
_entity_poly.pdbx_strand_id
1 'polypeptide(L)'
;MLRASKSFDVYSMNVYSTAVNMKGMREIYRATALPIIVGKFHFGVPGRGLAPGLVQVRDQAERGLAYRYYVEQAAVFPAFIGSSWFPWVDQPSTGRMDGENYNIGLVDVTDRPYAEFIEAMKTTHRRLYAVHAGKAPPCAEKPRAQ
;
A
#
# COMPACT_ATOMS: atom_id res chain seq x y z
N MET A 1 2.36 11.35 -19.98
CA MET A 1 1.42 10.56 -19.15
C MET A 1 0.01 11.17 -19.09
N LEU A 2 -0.18 12.44 -18.72
CA LEU A 2 -1.52 13.04 -18.61
C LEU A 2 -2.35 13.09 -19.91
N ARG A 3 -1.69 13.12 -21.08
CA ARG A 3 -2.44 13.09 -22.37
C ARG A 3 -3.15 11.76 -22.64
N ALA A 4 -2.58 10.65 -22.17
CA ALA A 4 -3.16 9.32 -22.33
C ALA A 4 -4.36 9.08 -21.39
N SER A 5 -4.48 9.86 -20.30
CA SER A 5 -5.55 9.69 -19.31
C SER A 5 -6.96 9.91 -19.90
N LYS A 6 -7.09 10.65 -20.99
CA LYS A 6 -8.36 10.88 -21.70
C LYS A 6 -9.02 9.60 -22.25
N SER A 7 -8.26 8.50 -22.32
CA SER A 7 -8.73 7.20 -22.83
C SER A 7 -9.03 6.19 -21.72
N PHE A 8 -9.01 6.62 -20.45
CA PHE A 8 -9.20 5.75 -19.29
C PHE A 8 -10.22 6.34 -18.32
N ASP A 9 -10.89 5.47 -17.58
CA ASP A 9 -11.88 5.84 -16.57
C ASP A 9 -11.27 6.02 -15.18
N VAL A 10 -10.06 5.53 -14.96
CA VAL A 10 -9.34 5.56 -13.67
C VAL A 10 -7.86 5.86 -13.90
N TYR A 11 -7.29 6.71 -13.06
CA TYR A 11 -5.85 6.94 -13.03
C TYR A 11 -5.20 5.99 -12.02
N SER A 12 -4.41 5.02 -12.52
CA SER A 12 -3.66 4.07 -11.70
C SER A 12 -2.18 4.46 -11.61
N MET A 13 -1.63 4.41 -10.40
CA MET A 13 -0.21 4.65 -10.16
C MET A 13 0.36 3.66 -9.16
N ASN A 14 1.65 3.28 -9.32
CA ASN A 14 2.38 2.50 -8.32
C ASN A 14 3.15 3.47 -7.42
N VAL A 15 2.98 3.35 -6.10
CA VAL A 15 3.57 4.28 -5.14
C VAL A 15 4.25 3.52 -4.02
N TYR A 16 5.56 3.42 -4.08
CA TYR A 16 6.40 2.77 -3.07
C TYR A 16 7.04 3.84 -2.17
N SER A 17 6.31 4.21 -1.14
CA SER A 17 6.72 5.21 -0.14
C SER A 17 5.98 4.96 1.16
N THR A 18 6.35 5.62 2.24
CA THR A 18 5.69 5.49 3.55
C THR A 18 4.30 6.13 3.60
N ALA A 19 3.99 7.01 2.66
CA ALA A 19 2.68 7.65 2.52
C ALA A 19 2.45 8.08 1.07
N VAL A 20 1.20 8.19 0.66
CA VAL A 20 0.84 8.74 -0.66
C VAL A 20 1.06 10.26 -0.66
N ASN A 21 1.66 10.78 -1.73
CA ASN A 21 1.82 12.22 -1.91
C ASN A 21 0.48 12.90 -2.20
N MET A 22 -0.15 13.44 -1.17
CA MET A 22 -1.46 14.11 -1.26
C MET A 22 -1.46 15.34 -2.18
N LYS A 23 -0.35 16.06 -2.26
CA LYS A 23 -0.20 17.19 -3.20
C LYS A 23 -0.23 16.68 -4.64
N GLY A 24 0.56 15.64 -4.93
CA GLY A 24 0.60 15.01 -6.25
C GLY A 24 -0.77 14.43 -6.66
N MET A 25 -1.50 13.80 -5.74
CA MET A 25 -2.85 13.31 -6.02
C MET A 25 -3.82 14.44 -6.41
N ARG A 26 -3.76 15.57 -5.70
CA ARG A 26 -4.58 16.74 -6.05
C ARG A 26 -4.23 17.32 -7.42
N GLU A 27 -2.96 17.37 -7.75
CA GLU A 27 -2.48 17.84 -9.06
C GLU A 27 -2.95 16.92 -10.19
N ILE A 28 -2.83 15.61 -10.02
CA ILE A 28 -3.34 14.60 -10.96
C ILE A 28 -4.86 14.75 -11.14
N TYR A 29 -5.60 14.81 -10.05
CA TYR A 29 -7.06 14.96 -10.10
C TYR A 29 -7.50 16.25 -10.78
N ARG A 30 -6.84 17.38 -10.49
CA ARG A 30 -7.11 18.66 -11.16
C ARG A 30 -6.88 18.59 -12.68
N ALA A 31 -5.87 17.84 -13.10
CA ALA A 31 -5.49 17.72 -14.51
C ALA A 31 -6.33 16.70 -15.29
N THR A 32 -6.89 15.68 -14.61
CA THR A 32 -7.55 14.55 -15.28
C THR A 32 -9.03 14.41 -14.97
N ALA A 33 -9.47 14.92 -13.81
CA ALA A 33 -10.79 14.67 -13.19
C ALA A 33 -11.11 13.18 -12.98
N LEU A 34 -10.11 12.27 -13.05
CA LEU A 34 -10.30 10.84 -12.91
C LEU A 34 -10.18 10.39 -11.46
N PRO A 35 -10.96 9.38 -11.03
CA PRO A 35 -10.70 8.66 -9.81
C PRO A 35 -9.27 8.08 -9.80
N ILE A 36 -8.65 8.02 -8.62
CA ILE A 36 -7.27 7.60 -8.45
C ILE A 36 -7.20 6.30 -7.66
N ILE A 37 -6.46 5.33 -8.18
CA ILE A 37 -6.12 4.09 -7.50
C ILE A 37 -4.59 3.94 -7.38
N VAL A 38 -4.12 3.46 -6.22
CA VAL A 38 -2.75 2.97 -6.09
C VAL A 38 -2.72 1.52 -6.55
N GLY A 39 -2.21 1.29 -7.76
CA GLY A 39 -2.20 -0.02 -8.42
C GLY A 39 -1.26 -1.03 -7.77
N LYS A 40 -0.14 -0.55 -7.18
CA LYS A 40 0.81 -1.38 -6.43
C LYS A 40 1.47 -0.59 -5.32
N PHE A 41 1.58 -1.19 -4.14
CA PHE A 41 2.42 -0.74 -3.04
C PHE A 41 2.74 -1.92 -2.13
N HIS A 42 3.81 -1.83 -1.35
CA HIS A 42 4.13 -2.78 -0.30
C HIS A 42 5.00 -2.15 0.79
N PHE A 43 5.05 -2.84 1.92
CA PHE A 43 6.05 -2.70 2.97
C PHE A 43 6.66 -4.07 3.22
N GLY A 44 7.95 -4.16 3.31
CA GLY A 44 8.64 -5.42 3.53
C GLY A 44 9.41 -5.46 4.83
N VAL A 45 9.59 -6.67 5.35
CA VAL A 45 10.30 -6.94 6.60
C VAL A 45 11.56 -7.73 6.28
N PRO A 46 12.74 -7.33 6.77
CA PRO A 46 13.95 -8.14 6.59
C PRO A 46 13.84 -9.45 7.38
N GLY A 47 14.38 -10.51 6.85
CA GLY A 47 14.45 -11.81 7.54
C GLY A 47 14.06 -12.99 6.67
N ARG A 48 14.13 -14.19 7.23
CA ARG A 48 13.83 -15.47 6.56
C ARG A 48 14.60 -15.70 5.26
N GLY A 49 15.79 -15.08 5.11
CA GLY A 49 16.57 -15.16 3.89
C GLY A 49 16.05 -14.32 2.73
N LEU A 50 15.07 -13.45 2.99
CA LEU A 50 14.45 -12.56 2.01
C LEU A 50 14.80 -11.10 2.29
N ALA A 51 14.89 -10.30 1.24
CA ALA A 51 15.09 -8.86 1.33
C ALA A 51 13.78 -8.13 1.69
N PRO A 52 13.85 -6.92 2.25
CA PRO A 52 12.65 -6.19 2.70
C PRO A 52 11.88 -5.48 1.58
N GLY A 53 12.32 -5.55 0.33
CA GLY A 53 11.66 -4.84 -0.77
C GLY A 53 11.98 -3.33 -0.82
N LEU A 54 11.10 -2.56 -1.44
CA LEU A 54 11.36 -1.14 -1.75
C LEU A 54 11.09 -0.20 -0.56
N VAL A 55 10.21 -0.58 0.37
CA VAL A 55 9.91 0.20 1.58
C VAL A 55 10.04 -0.71 2.78
N GLN A 56 11.15 -0.58 3.49
CA GLN A 56 11.47 -1.41 4.63
C GLN A 56 10.77 -0.92 5.90
N VAL A 57 10.27 -1.86 6.69
CA VAL A 57 9.80 -1.69 8.07
C VAL A 57 10.45 -2.74 8.96
N ARG A 58 10.41 -2.55 10.27
CA ARG A 58 11.17 -3.34 11.24
C ARG A 58 10.66 -4.79 11.38
N ASP A 59 9.35 -4.94 11.51
CA ASP A 59 8.68 -6.21 11.83
C ASP A 59 7.24 -6.23 11.28
N GLN A 60 6.51 -7.33 11.51
CA GLN A 60 5.14 -7.50 11.00
C GLN A 60 4.11 -6.57 11.66
N ALA A 61 4.31 -6.19 12.93
CA ALA A 61 3.47 -5.22 13.60
C ALA A 61 3.64 -3.83 12.99
N GLU A 62 4.89 -3.39 12.77
CA GLU A 62 5.20 -2.13 12.10
C GLU A 62 4.71 -2.13 10.64
N ARG A 63 4.76 -3.29 9.98
CA ARG A 63 4.20 -3.47 8.63
C ARG A 63 2.69 -3.24 8.61
N GLY A 64 1.99 -3.76 9.62
CA GLY A 64 0.57 -3.52 9.82
C GLY A 64 0.24 -2.05 10.06
N LEU A 65 1.04 -1.37 10.88
CA LEU A 65 0.91 0.07 11.13
C LEU A 65 1.16 0.88 9.85
N ALA A 66 2.21 0.54 9.08
CA ALA A 66 2.53 1.19 7.82
C ALA A 66 1.40 1.06 6.80
N TYR A 67 0.80 -0.14 6.68
CA TYR A 67 -0.38 -0.36 5.85
C TYR A 67 -1.55 0.54 6.26
N ARG A 68 -1.88 0.54 7.56
CA ARG A 68 -2.99 1.34 8.10
C ARG A 68 -2.78 2.82 7.82
N TYR A 69 -1.59 3.33 8.16
CA TYR A 69 -1.26 4.73 7.92
C TYR A 69 -1.38 5.08 6.45
N TYR A 70 -0.75 4.30 5.57
CA TYR A 70 -0.75 4.55 4.14
C TYR A 70 -2.16 4.59 3.55
N VAL A 71 -2.94 3.54 3.78
CA VAL A 71 -4.27 3.37 3.16
C VAL A 71 -5.29 4.35 3.75
N GLU A 72 -5.29 4.52 5.07
CA GLU A 72 -6.25 5.41 5.73
C GLU A 72 -5.95 6.89 5.44
N GLN A 73 -4.67 7.29 5.37
CA GLN A 73 -4.29 8.66 4.97
C GLN A 73 -4.65 8.94 3.50
N ALA A 74 -4.45 7.98 2.61
CA ALA A 74 -4.87 8.12 1.21
C ALA A 74 -6.39 8.22 1.07
N ALA A 75 -7.14 7.46 1.87
CA ALA A 75 -8.60 7.42 1.83
C ALA A 75 -9.27 8.76 2.21
N VAL A 76 -8.59 9.67 2.88
CA VAL A 76 -9.10 11.03 3.15
C VAL A 76 -9.31 11.84 1.86
N PHE A 77 -8.65 11.46 0.78
CA PHE A 77 -8.80 12.15 -0.49
C PHE A 77 -10.06 11.67 -1.24
N PRO A 78 -11.05 12.55 -1.55
CA PRO A 78 -12.33 12.11 -2.10
C PRO A 78 -12.27 11.37 -3.43
N ALA A 79 -11.25 11.64 -4.26
CA ALA A 79 -11.07 10.95 -5.54
C ALA A 79 -10.23 9.67 -5.44
N PHE A 80 -9.73 9.32 -4.25
CA PHE A 80 -9.04 8.05 -4.02
C PHE A 80 -10.07 6.93 -3.89
N ILE A 81 -10.02 5.93 -4.78
CA ILE A 81 -10.99 4.84 -4.84
C ILE A 81 -10.46 3.50 -4.36
N GLY A 82 -9.16 3.40 -4.07
CA GLY A 82 -8.58 2.18 -3.54
C GLY A 82 -7.09 2.03 -3.73
N SER A 83 -6.59 0.91 -3.23
CA SER A 83 -5.19 0.50 -3.37
C SER A 83 -5.08 -1.01 -3.43
N SER A 84 -4.11 -1.51 -4.22
CA SER A 84 -3.82 -2.93 -4.35
C SER A 84 -2.46 -3.25 -3.74
N TRP A 85 -2.47 -4.14 -2.76
CA TRP A 85 -1.23 -4.66 -2.19
C TRP A 85 -0.48 -5.54 -3.21
N PHE A 86 0.83 -5.46 -3.24
CA PHE A 86 1.68 -6.29 -4.07
C PHE A 86 2.78 -6.97 -3.24
N PRO A 87 2.91 -8.32 -3.35
CA PRO A 87 2.02 -9.33 -3.95
C PRO A 87 1.21 -10.11 -2.88
N TRP A 88 0.49 -11.18 -3.30
CA TRP A 88 -0.21 -12.08 -2.37
C TRP A 88 0.76 -12.93 -1.54
N VAL A 89 1.71 -13.61 -2.18
CA VAL A 89 2.71 -14.48 -1.55
C VAL A 89 4.09 -13.79 -1.59
N ASP A 90 4.94 -14.08 -0.61
CA ASP A 90 6.35 -13.66 -0.66
C ASP A 90 7.02 -14.11 -1.96
N GLN A 91 8.00 -13.35 -2.40
CA GLN A 91 8.76 -13.74 -3.58
C GLN A 91 9.62 -14.97 -3.29
N PRO A 92 9.95 -15.78 -4.32
CA PRO A 92 10.75 -16.98 -4.14
C PRO A 92 12.12 -16.67 -3.50
N SER A 93 12.58 -17.52 -2.60
CA SER A 93 13.89 -17.38 -1.96
C SER A 93 15.06 -17.42 -2.95
N THR A 94 14.86 -18.12 -4.08
CA THR A 94 15.81 -18.18 -5.20
C THR A 94 15.80 -16.93 -6.07
N GLY A 95 14.91 -15.98 -5.79
CA GLY A 95 14.68 -14.80 -6.61
C GLY A 95 13.74 -15.04 -7.80
N ARG A 96 13.13 -13.98 -8.25
CA ARG A 96 12.40 -13.91 -9.52
C ARG A 96 13.39 -13.76 -10.68
N MET A 97 12.86 -13.77 -11.90
CA MET A 97 13.65 -13.54 -13.13
C MET A 97 14.39 -12.18 -13.14
N ASP A 98 13.91 -11.20 -12.39
CA ASP A 98 14.52 -9.88 -12.20
C ASP A 98 15.44 -9.80 -10.97
N GLY A 99 15.66 -10.92 -10.25
CA GLY A 99 16.51 -11.04 -9.08
C GLY A 99 15.84 -10.64 -7.76
N GLU A 100 14.61 -10.17 -7.76
CA GLU A 100 13.90 -9.82 -6.53
C GLU A 100 13.53 -11.05 -5.69
N ASN A 101 13.77 -10.99 -4.38
CA ASN A 101 13.42 -12.04 -3.42
C ASN A 101 12.83 -11.44 -2.13
N TYR A 102 11.78 -10.65 -2.23
CA TYR A 102 11.28 -9.82 -1.15
C TYR A 102 10.30 -10.51 -0.21
N ASN A 103 10.41 -10.22 1.10
CA ASN A 103 9.40 -10.56 2.12
C ASN A 103 8.32 -9.47 2.13
N ILE A 104 7.38 -9.57 1.24
CA ILE A 104 6.32 -8.57 1.01
C ILE A 104 4.94 -9.18 0.80
N GLY A 105 4.79 -10.50 0.89
CA GLY A 105 3.50 -11.21 0.72
C GLY A 105 2.51 -10.97 1.86
N LEU A 106 1.24 -11.22 1.65
CA LEU A 106 0.26 -11.38 2.73
C LEU A 106 0.47 -12.71 3.46
N VAL A 107 1.00 -13.67 2.73
CA VAL A 107 1.39 -14.99 3.21
C VAL A 107 2.85 -15.26 2.85
N ASP A 108 3.49 -16.15 3.58
CA ASP A 108 4.83 -16.61 3.26
C ASP A 108 4.83 -17.64 2.10
N VAL A 109 6.01 -18.09 1.68
CA VAL A 109 6.16 -19.07 0.58
C VAL A 109 5.52 -20.46 0.86
N THR A 110 5.01 -20.68 2.07
CA THR A 110 4.27 -21.89 2.46
C THR A 110 2.78 -21.64 2.69
N ASP A 111 2.26 -20.53 2.16
CA ASP A 111 0.88 -20.05 2.30
C ASP A 111 0.43 -19.77 3.76
N ARG A 112 1.37 -19.52 4.68
CA ARG A 112 1.06 -19.14 6.06
C ARG A 112 0.87 -17.62 6.17
N PRO A 113 -0.29 -17.15 6.68
CA PRO A 113 -0.54 -15.72 6.83
C PRO A 113 0.39 -15.06 7.86
N TYR A 114 0.77 -13.83 7.60
CA TYR A 114 1.40 -12.95 8.58
C TYR A 114 0.32 -12.37 9.50
N ALA A 115 -0.01 -13.09 10.59
CA ALA A 115 -1.20 -12.83 11.40
C ALA A 115 -1.32 -11.38 11.89
N GLU A 116 -0.25 -10.79 12.43
CA GLU A 116 -0.25 -9.39 12.90
C GLU A 116 -0.55 -8.41 11.78
N PHE A 117 0.06 -8.61 10.62
CA PHE A 117 -0.19 -7.79 9.45
C PHE A 117 -1.63 -7.93 8.96
N ILE A 118 -2.15 -9.15 8.85
CA ILE A 118 -3.53 -9.41 8.40
C ILE A 118 -4.56 -8.79 9.34
N GLU A 119 -4.36 -8.85 10.66
CA GLU A 119 -5.29 -8.22 11.61
C GLU A 119 -5.28 -6.68 11.50
N ALA A 120 -4.12 -6.08 11.25
CA ALA A 120 -4.03 -4.65 10.96
C ALA A 120 -4.80 -4.27 9.69
N MET A 121 -4.67 -5.07 8.62
CA MET A 121 -5.44 -4.89 7.38
C MET A 121 -6.94 -4.99 7.63
N LYS A 122 -7.40 -6.02 8.34
CA LYS A 122 -8.81 -6.18 8.70
C LYS A 122 -9.33 -4.98 9.51
N THR A 123 -8.51 -4.44 10.41
CA THR A 123 -8.87 -3.24 11.18
C THR A 123 -9.08 -2.04 10.27
N THR A 124 -8.19 -1.80 9.32
CA THR A 124 -8.34 -0.76 8.31
C THR A 124 -9.60 -0.99 7.46
N HIS A 125 -9.82 -2.20 6.94
CA HIS A 125 -10.95 -2.50 6.06
C HIS A 125 -12.30 -2.26 6.75
N ARG A 126 -12.45 -2.59 8.04
CA ARG A 126 -13.68 -2.36 8.80
C ARG A 126 -14.06 -0.87 8.93
N ARG A 127 -13.08 0.02 8.86
CA ARG A 127 -13.27 1.46 9.10
C ARG A 127 -13.07 2.34 7.87
N LEU A 128 -12.54 1.79 6.78
CA LEU A 128 -12.08 2.55 5.61
C LEU A 128 -13.17 3.45 5.01
N TYR A 129 -14.39 2.96 4.86
CA TYR A 129 -15.51 3.76 4.35
C TYR A 129 -15.88 4.91 5.28
N ALA A 130 -15.79 4.71 6.60
CA ALA A 130 -16.02 5.78 7.56
C ALA A 130 -14.95 6.87 7.49
N VAL A 131 -13.68 6.46 7.30
CA VAL A 131 -12.55 7.39 7.08
C VAL A 131 -12.75 8.17 5.79
N HIS A 132 -13.05 7.47 4.68
CA HIS A 132 -13.28 8.11 3.39
C HIS A 132 -14.44 9.11 3.40
N ALA A 133 -15.51 8.78 4.13
CA ALA A 133 -16.67 9.67 4.30
C ALA A 133 -16.44 10.80 5.33
N GLY A 134 -15.25 10.92 5.90
CA GLY A 134 -14.95 11.91 6.95
C GLY A 134 -15.64 11.65 8.30
N LYS A 135 -16.21 10.46 8.51
CA LYS A 135 -16.91 10.06 9.75
C LYS A 135 -15.98 9.48 10.81
N ALA A 136 -14.76 9.14 10.45
CA ALA A 136 -13.73 8.68 11.35
C ALA A 136 -12.37 9.29 10.95
N PRO A 137 -11.49 9.63 11.91
CA PRO A 137 -10.15 10.09 11.58
C PRO A 137 -9.31 8.95 11.01
N PRO A 138 -8.38 9.23 10.08
CA PRO A 138 -7.41 8.25 9.61
C PRO A 138 -6.41 7.87 10.72
N CYS A 139 -5.71 6.76 10.54
CA CYS A 139 -4.59 6.39 11.40
C CYS A 139 -3.55 7.52 11.41
N ALA A 140 -3.28 8.09 12.58
CA ALA A 140 -2.35 9.22 12.75
C ALA A 140 -0.94 8.75 13.13
N GLU A 141 -0.80 7.53 13.63
CA GLU A 141 0.48 6.96 14.05
C GLU A 141 1.34 6.65 12.81
N LYS A 142 2.45 7.34 12.71
CA LYS A 142 3.37 7.16 11.59
C LYS A 142 4.24 5.91 11.79
N PRO A 143 4.42 5.08 10.75
CA PRO A 143 5.38 3.99 10.80
C PRO A 143 6.80 4.55 10.95
N ARG A 144 7.64 3.82 11.66
CA ARG A 144 9.08 4.12 11.73
C ARG A 144 9.72 3.56 10.46
N ALA A 145 10.02 4.44 9.51
CA ALA A 145 10.85 4.08 8.35
C ALA A 145 12.27 3.76 8.83
N GLN A 146 12.85 2.71 8.30
CA GLN A 146 14.27 2.40 8.41
C GLN A 146 15.01 2.86 7.16
#